data_6bd6f8e2617a10739f26802d7e236537
#
_entry.id   6bd6f8e2617a10739f26802d7e236537
#
_cell.length_a   1.000
_cell.length_b   1.000
_cell.length_c   1.000
_cell.angle_alpha   90.00
_cell.angle_beta   90.00
_cell.angle_gamma   90.00
#
_symmetry.space_group_name_H-M   'P 1'
#
loop_
_entity.id
_entity.type
_entity.pdbx_description
1 polymer ?
#
loop_
_entity_poly.entity_id
_entity_poly.type
_entity_poly.pdbx_seq_one_letter_code
_entity_poly.pdbx_strand_id
1 'polypeptide(L)'
;MIMKIVALILVLVSSFLLAQKSEEDLVQSTINQLFIGMKTSDSVLIKKSFHKNAVLQTITKTSEVKNESIEDFALSISKAEKGSLDERISFSNVLIDGNLASVWTLYEFYYKGQFSHCGVNSFQLVKSNSEWKIQYIIDTRRKDNCRK
;
A
#
# COMPACT_ATOMS: atom_id res chain seq x y z
N MET A 1 -12.11 42.31 -29.28
CA MET A 1 -11.49 42.21 -27.95
C MET A 1 -12.14 41.11 -27.09
N ILE A 2 -13.46 41.01 -27.05
CA ILE A 2 -14.21 40.02 -26.29
C ILE A 2 -13.91 38.55 -26.71
N MET A 3 -13.84 38.24 -28.01
CA MET A 3 -13.50 36.92 -28.52
C MET A 3 -12.13 36.41 -28.10
N LYS A 4 -11.12 37.28 -27.98
CA LYS A 4 -9.77 36.89 -27.52
C LYS A 4 -9.73 36.62 -26.02
N ILE A 5 -10.58 37.27 -25.22
CA ILE A 5 -10.70 37.06 -23.78
C ILE A 5 -11.41 35.73 -23.50
N VAL A 6 -12.47 35.40 -24.28
CA VAL A 6 -13.20 34.12 -24.14
C VAL A 6 -12.30 32.93 -24.49
N ALA A 7 -11.47 33.04 -25.54
CA ALA A 7 -10.51 32.01 -25.91
C ALA A 7 -9.44 31.77 -24.83
N LEU A 8 -8.97 32.86 -24.17
CA LEU A 8 -7.98 32.76 -23.10
C LEU A 8 -8.55 32.12 -21.83
N ILE A 9 -9.82 32.37 -21.50
CA ILE A 9 -10.51 31.77 -20.35
C ILE A 9 -10.73 30.25 -20.62
N LEU A 10 -11.09 29.86 -21.82
CA LEU A 10 -11.26 28.44 -22.19
C LEU A 10 -9.94 27.64 -22.08
N VAL A 11 -8.80 28.23 -22.42
CA VAL A 11 -7.49 27.60 -22.31
C VAL A 11 -7.07 27.45 -20.83
N LEU A 12 -7.41 28.41 -19.97
CA LEU A 12 -7.11 28.36 -18.54
C LEU A 12 -7.96 27.30 -17.80
N VAL A 13 -9.22 27.09 -18.20
CA VAL A 13 -10.10 26.07 -17.59
C VAL A 13 -9.66 24.66 -17.98
N SER A 14 -9.11 24.44 -19.18
CA SER A 14 -8.60 23.15 -19.61
C SER A 14 -7.32 22.72 -18.88
N SER A 15 -6.55 23.64 -18.29
CA SER A 15 -5.34 23.34 -17.55
C SER A 15 -5.57 22.83 -16.13
N PHE A 16 -6.77 23.02 -15.58
CA PHE A 16 -7.14 22.50 -14.24
C PHE A 16 -7.71 21.08 -14.25
N LEU A 17 -7.96 20.49 -15.43
CA LEU A 17 -8.47 19.12 -15.57
C LEU A 17 -7.38 18.05 -15.52
N LEU A 18 -6.13 18.42 -15.37
CA LEU A 18 -4.98 17.51 -15.42
C LEU A 18 -4.41 17.30 -14.02
N ALA A 19 -4.95 16.43 -13.21
CA ALA A 19 -4.29 15.61 -12.19
C ALA A 19 -5.19 15.14 -11.06
N GLN A 20 -6.42 14.76 -11.33
CA GLN A 20 -7.15 14.00 -10.33
C GLN A 20 -6.66 12.56 -10.40
N LYS A 21 -5.95 12.11 -9.34
CA LYS A 21 -5.53 10.70 -9.22
C LYS A 21 -6.76 9.81 -9.32
N SER A 22 -6.66 8.73 -10.09
CA SER A 22 -7.72 7.73 -10.13
C SER A 22 -7.91 7.08 -8.75
N GLU A 23 -9.07 6.48 -8.49
CA GLU A 23 -9.30 5.73 -7.25
C GLU A 23 -8.29 4.59 -7.10
N GLU A 24 -7.91 3.96 -8.21
CA GLU A 24 -6.86 2.94 -8.24
C GLU A 24 -5.50 3.50 -7.80
N ASP A 25 -5.09 4.67 -8.29
CA ASP A 25 -3.84 5.32 -7.86
C ASP A 25 -3.85 5.64 -6.37
N LEU A 26 -4.99 6.05 -5.83
CA LEU A 26 -5.15 6.34 -4.40
C LEU A 26 -5.02 5.08 -3.55
N VAL A 27 -5.64 3.97 -3.97
CA VAL A 27 -5.53 2.66 -3.32
C VAL A 27 -4.08 2.18 -3.34
N GLN A 28 -3.44 2.20 -4.52
CA GLN A 28 -2.03 1.80 -4.68
C GLN A 28 -1.10 2.70 -3.86
N SER A 29 -1.38 4.01 -3.80
CA SER A 29 -0.61 4.96 -3.00
C SER A 29 -0.65 4.62 -1.50
N THR A 30 -1.83 4.22 -0.97
CA THR A 30 -1.98 3.81 0.43
C THR A 30 -1.15 2.56 0.74
N ILE A 31 -1.17 1.56 -0.15
CA ILE A 31 -0.37 0.34 0.01
C ILE A 31 1.14 0.66 -0.09
N ASN A 32 1.55 1.45 -1.08
CA ASN A 32 2.95 1.86 -1.22
C ASN A 32 3.46 2.63 0.01
N GLN A 33 2.60 3.44 0.66
CA GLN A 33 2.94 4.16 1.88
C GLN A 33 3.34 3.23 3.03
N LEU A 34 2.66 2.07 3.18
CA LEU A 34 3.03 1.03 4.15
C LEU A 34 4.47 0.55 3.92
N PHE A 35 4.81 0.17 2.67
CA PHE A 35 6.13 -0.38 2.36
C PHE A 35 7.24 0.69 2.39
N ILE A 36 6.93 1.93 2.06
CA ILE A 36 7.85 3.07 2.28
C ILE A 36 8.10 3.22 3.78
N GLY A 37 7.06 3.16 4.63
CA GLY A 37 7.19 3.20 6.09
C GLY A 37 8.08 2.07 6.62
N MET A 38 7.93 0.85 6.12
CA MET A 38 8.79 -0.28 6.46
C MET A 38 10.25 0.00 6.10
N LYS A 39 10.52 0.41 4.87
CA LYS A 39 11.87 0.69 4.37
C LYS A 39 12.56 1.86 5.08
N THR A 40 11.79 2.87 5.46
CA THR A 40 12.30 4.07 6.14
C THR A 40 12.28 3.97 7.67
N SER A 41 11.79 2.85 8.23
CA SER A 41 11.61 2.63 9.68
C SER A 41 10.70 3.68 10.32
N ASP A 42 9.67 4.10 9.58
CA ASP A 42 8.71 5.13 9.98
C ASP A 42 7.41 4.52 10.49
N SER A 43 7.31 4.33 11.82
CA SER A 43 6.11 3.77 12.45
C SER A 43 4.87 4.65 12.32
N VAL A 44 5.04 5.97 12.19
CA VAL A 44 3.92 6.90 12.01
C VAL A 44 3.31 6.71 10.62
N LEU A 45 4.16 6.62 9.59
CA LEU A 45 3.75 6.37 8.22
C LEU A 45 3.02 5.02 8.09
N ILE A 46 3.55 3.97 8.74
CA ILE A 46 2.90 2.65 8.79
C ILE A 46 1.51 2.77 9.40
N LYS A 47 1.39 3.28 10.62
CA LYS A 47 0.08 3.39 11.30
C LYS A 47 -0.93 4.23 10.53
N LYS A 48 -0.47 5.27 9.84
CA LYS A 48 -1.32 6.13 9.00
C LYS A 48 -1.93 5.36 7.82
N SER A 49 -1.28 4.30 7.33
CA SER A 49 -1.80 3.49 6.22
C SER A 49 -2.96 2.59 6.63
N PHE A 50 -3.09 2.28 7.92
CA PHE A 50 -4.11 1.36 8.44
C PHE A 50 -5.36 2.08 8.95
N HIS A 51 -6.48 1.39 8.86
CA HIS A 51 -7.69 1.75 9.59
C HIS A 51 -7.53 1.41 11.07
N LYS A 52 -8.20 2.14 11.97
CA LYS A 52 -8.08 1.97 13.43
C LYS A 52 -8.37 0.56 13.95
N ASN A 53 -9.18 -0.22 13.24
CA ASN A 53 -9.56 -1.58 13.59
C ASN A 53 -9.01 -2.58 12.56
N ALA A 54 -7.86 -2.29 11.96
CA ALA A 54 -7.27 -3.16 10.95
C ALA A 54 -6.77 -4.48 11.54
N VAL A 55 -6.80 -5.51 10.71
CA VAL A 55 -6.30 -6.85 11.02
C VAL A 55 -5.10 -7.17 10.14
N LEU A 56 -4.00 -7.56 10.78
CA LEU A 56 -2.78 -8.04 10.11
C LEU A 56 -2.56 -9.50 10.45
N GLN A 57 -2.48 -10.34 9.42
CA GLN A 57 -2.28 -11.78 9.55
C GLN A 57 -1.20 -12.28 8.62
N THR A 58 -0.54 -13.36 9.01
CA THR A 58 0.39 -14.10 8.15
C THR A 58 0.07 -15.60 8.20
N ILE A 59 0.16 -16.28 7.06
CA ILE A 59 0.05 -17.74 6.98
C ILE A 59 1.44 -18.32 7.17
N THR A 60 1.61 -19.14 8.21
CA THR A 60 2.88 -19.81 8.49
C THR A 60 3.12 -20.97 7.53
N LYS A 61 4.35 -21.52 7.55
CA LYS A 61 4.69 -22.73 6.78
C LYS A 61 3.87 -23.96 7.17
N THR A 62 3.34 -23.98 8.41
CA THR A 62 2.47 -25.05 8.91
C THR A 62 0.98 -24.77 8.64
N SER A 63 0.68 -23.78 7.77
CA SER A 63 -0.68 -23.35 7.41
C SER A 63 -1.50 -22.80 8.60
N GLU A 64 -0.83 -22.41 9.66
CA GLU A 64 -1.47 -21.68 10.77
C GLU A 64 -1.56 -20.19 10.43
N VAL A 65 -2.65 -19.55 10.84
CA VAL A 65 -2.82 -18.11 10.72
C VAL A 65 -2.38 -17.44 12.02
N LYS A 66 -1.39 -16.55 11.94
CA LYS A 66 -0.95 -15.74 13.07
C LYS A 66 -1.45 -14.32 12.92
N ASN A 67 -1.99 -13.78 14.01
CA ASN A 67 -2.34 -12.36 14.13
C ASN A 67 -1.14 -11.56 14.64
N GLU A 68 -0.99 -10.36 14.12
CA GLU A 68 -0.03 -9.36 14.62
C GLU A 68 -0.77 -8.06 14.87
N SER A 69 -0.51 -7.40 16.00
CA SER A 69 -1.09 -6.08 16.23
C SER A 69 -0.35 -5.03 15.38
N ILE A 70 -1.11 -4.06 14.86
CA ILE A 70 -0.52 -2.97 14.05
C ILE A 70 0.49 -2.16 14.90
N GLU A 71 0.22 -1.99 16.20
CA GLU A 71 1.12 -1.28 17.12
C GLU A 71 2.45 -2.02 17.30
N ASP A 72 2.42 -3.34 17.55
CA ASP A 72 3.64 -4.14 17.72
C ASP A 72 4.43 -4.24 16.41
N PHE A 73 3.74 -4.42 15.29
CA PHE A 73 4.34 -4.38 13.96
C PHE A 73 5.07 -3.05 13.71
N ALA A 74 4.38 -1.92 13.87
CA ALA A 74 4.96 -0.60 13.67
C ALA A 74 6.12 -0.31 14.63
N LEU A 75 6.02 -0.76 15.90
CA LEU A 75 7.08 -0.64 16.88
C LEU A 75 8.31 -1.48 16.50
N SER A 76 8.11 -2.71 16.02
CA SER A 76 9.21 -3.57 15.58
C SER A 76 9.95 -2.96 14.40
N ILE A 77 9.22 -2.42 13.42
CA ILE A 77 9.79 -1.74 12.26
C ILE A 77 10.58 -0.49 12.67
N SER A 78 10.09 0.31 13.62
CA SER A 78 10.76 1.55 14.06
C SER A 78 12.15 1.31 14.69
N LYS A 79 12.41 0.09 15.19
CA LYS A 79 13.70 -0.32 15.76
C LYS A 79 14.69 -0.84 14.72
N ALA A 80 14.23 -1.09 13.49
CA ALA A 80 15.08 -1.59 12.43
C ALA A 80 15.97 -0.47 11.84
N GLU A 81 17.12 -0.85 11.32
CA GLU A 81 17.98 0.06 10.57
C GLU A 81 17.27 0.49 9.27
N LYS A 82 17.29 1.79 8.95
CA LYS A 82 16.69 2.31 7.72
C LYS A 82 17.27 1.63 6.49
N GLY A 83 16.38 1.20 5.58
CA GLY A 83 16.74 0.46 4.38
C GLY A 83 16.96 -1.04 4.60
N SER A 84 16.98 -1.54 5.84
CA SER A 84 17.18 -2.97 6.11
C SER A 84 15.96 -3.82 5.79
N LEU A 85 14.76 -3.26 5.80
CA LEU A 85 13.50 -3.93 5.52
C LEU A 85 12.96 -3.43 4.17
N ASP A 86 13.27 -4.14 3.09
CA ASP A 86 12.90 -3.74 1.72
C ASP A 86 11.94 -4.77 1.12
N GLU A 87 10.64 -4.48 1.19
CA GLU A 87 9.62 -5.28 0.54
C GLU A 87 9.25 -4.64 -0.80
N ARG A 88 9.57 -5.34 -1.88
CA ARG A 88 9.33 -4.92 -3.26
C ARG A 88 8.08 -5.60 -3.76
N ILE A 89 7.05 -4.80 -4.04
CA ILE A 89 5.75 -5.29 -4.47
C ILE A 89 5.51 -5.05 -5.96
N SER A 90 4.64 -5.89 -6.53
CA SER A 90 4.00 -5.66 -7.82
C SER A 90 2.49 -5.88 -7.70
N PHE A 91 1.70 -4.93 -8.16
CA PHE A 91 0.25 -5.03 -8.18
C PHE A 91 -0.17 -6.02 -9.27
N SER A 92 -0.90 -7.06 -8.87
CA SER A 92 -1.44 -8.06 -9.79
C SER A 92 -2.89 -7.74 -10.15
N ASN A 93 -3.70 -7.42 -9.15
CA ASN A 93 -5.11 -7.07 -9.32
C ASN A 93 -5.49 -5.97 -8.34
N VAL A 94 -6.26 -4.99 -8.81
CA VAL A 94 -6.93 -3.97 -7.99
C VAL A 94 -8.39 -3.96 -8.39
N LEU A 95 -9.28 -4.28 -7.48
CA LEU A 95 -10.72 -4.30 -7.68
C LEU A 95 -11.35 -3.29 -6.73
N ILE A 96 -12.22 -2.42 -7.24
CA ILE A 96 -12.85 -1.36 -6.44
C ILE A 96 -14.36 -1.40 -6.66
N ASP A 97 -15.10 -1.36 -5.55
CA ASP A 97 -16.55 -1.18 -5.53
C ASP A 97 -16.91 -0.15 -4.46
N GLY A 98 -17.21 1.07 -4.89
CA GLY A 98 -17.54 2.19 -4.02
C GLY A 98 -16.43 2.46 -2.98
N ASN A 99 -16.70 2.17 -1.72
CA ASN A 99 -15.79 2.40 -0.60
C ASN A 99 -14.97 1.15 -0.20
N LEU A 100 -15.01 0.09 -0.99
CA LEU A 100 -14.24 -1.14 -0.78
C LEU A 100 -13.24 -1.31 -1.91
N ALA A 101 -12.01 -1.67 -1.58
CA ALA A 101 -11.01 -2.14 -2.54
C ALA A 101 -10.41 -3.48 -2.08
N SER A 102 -10.22 -4.39 -3.04
CA SER A 102 -9.52 -5.67 -2.86
C SER A 102 -8.29 -5.68 -3.75
N VAL A 103 -7.12 -5.95 -3.17
CA VAL A 103 -5.85 -5.85 -3.88
C VAL A 103 -4.99 -7.08 -3.62
N TRP A 104 -4.40 -7.60 -4.71
CA TRP A 104 -3.45 -8.70 -4.68
C TRP A 104 -2.10 -8.22 -5.15
N THR A 105 -1.06 -8.35 -4.30
CA THR A 105 0.31 -8.02 -4.68
C THR A 105 1.21 -9.24 -4.57
N LEU A 106 2.11 -9.40 -5.53
CA LEU A 106 3.27 -10.27 -5.38
C LEU A 106 4.35 -9.48 -4.67
N TYR A 107 5.16 -10.14 -3.82
CA TYR A 107 6.26 -9.46 -3.16
C TYR A 107 7.54 -10.30 -3.09
N GLU A 108 8.66 -9.60 -3.03
CA GLU A 108 9.97 -10.11 -2.62
C GLU A 108 10.46 -9.27 -1.44
N PHE A 109 10.85 -9.92 -0.35
CA PHE A 109 11.38 -9.25 0.82
C PHE A 109 12.88 -9.45 0.92
N TYR A 110 13.58 -8.34 1.10
CA TYR A 110 15.01 -8.26 1.29
C TYR A 110 15.33 -7.74 2.68
N TYR A 111 16.22 -8.44 3.39
CA TYR A 111 16.75 -8.00 4.67
C TYR A 111 18.21 -7.60 4.50
N LYS A 112 18.54 -6.35 4.81
CA LYS A 112 19.90 -5.78 4.62
C LYS A 112 20.45 -6.03 3.21
N GLY A 113 19.62 -5.87 2.21
CA GLY A 113 19.96 -6.06 0.79
C GLY A 113 20.05 -7.51 0.32
N GLN A 114 19.84 -8.49 1.19
CA GLN A 114 19.83 -9.91 0.82
C GLN A 114 18.42 -10.44 0.74
N PHE A 115 18.12 -11.21 -0.31
CA PHE A 115 16.82 -11.87 -0.46
C PHE A 115 16.55 -12.78 0.74
N SER A 116 15.38 -12.62 1.33
CA SER A 116 14.91 -13.38 2.48
C SER A 116 13.81 -14.37 2.11
N HIS A 117 12.73 -13.86 1.53
CA HIS A 117 11.56 -14.65 1.13
C HIS A 117 10.70 -13.88 0.14
N CYS A 118 9.72 -14.54 -0.42
CA CYS A 118 8.69 -13.96 -1.28
C CYS A 118 7.31 -14.46 -0.88
N GLY A 119 6.29 -13.86 -1.45
CA GLY A 119 4.92 -14.28 -1.21
C GLY A 119 3.90 -13.44 -1.96
N VAL A 120 2.75 -13.41 -1.37
CA VAL A 120 1.60 -12.63 -1.81
C VAL A 120 1.04 -11.92 -0.61
N ASN A 121 0.64 -10.66 -0.79
CA ASN A 121 -0.21 -9.95 0.14
C ASN A 121 -1.62 -9.85 -0.46
N SER A 122 -2.64 -10.21 0.31
CA SER A 122 -4.04 -9.95 0.02
C SER A 122 -4.53 -8.83 0.92
N PHE A 123 -4.92 -7.71 0.32
CA PHE A 123 -5.40 -6.53 1.02
C PHE A 123 -6.89 -6.35 0.84
N GLN A 124 -7.54 -5.85 1.91
CA GLN A 124 -8.83 -5.19 1.83
C GLN A 124 -8.66 -3.76 2.35
N LEU A 125 -9.09 -2.78 1.55
CA LEU A 125 -9.07 -1.37 1.95
C LEU A 125 -10.49 -0.83 2.04
N VAL A 126 -10.68 0.13 2.92
CA VAL A 126 -11.93 0.88 3.05
C VAL A 126 -11.67 2.37 2.84
N LYS A 127 -12.59 3.04 2.15
CA LYS A 127 -12.55 4.50 2.00
C LYS A 127 -13.34 5.14 3.12
N SER A 128 -12.65 5.86 3.99
CA SER A 128 -13.22 6.56 5.13
C SER A 128 -12.77 8.02 5.11
N ASN A 129 -13.69 8.97 5.23
CA ASN A 129 -13.40 10.40 5.17
C ASN A 129 -12.58 10.79 3.92
N SER A 130 -12.95 10.23 2.77
CA SER A 130 -12.28 10.44 1.47
C SER A 130 -10.83 9.91 1.39
N GLU A 131 -10.37 9.15 2.39
CA GLU A 131 -9.04 8.51 2.39
C GLU A 131 -9.18 6.98 2.38
N TRP A 132 -8.37 6.31 1.55
CA TRP A 132 -8.21 4.86 1.60
C TRP A 132 -7.37 4.44 2.79
N LYS A 133 -7.80 3.40 3.51
CA LYS A 133 -7.09 2.81 4.64
C LYS A 133 -7.11 1.30 4.54
N ILE A 134 -6.01 0.66 4.88
CA ILE A 134 -5.91 -0.79 4.93
C ILE A 134 -6.73 -1.29 6.12
N GLN A 135 -7.74 -2.11 5.84
CA GLN A 135 -8.59 -2.75 6.84
C GLN A 135 -8.12 -4.16 7.19
N TYR A 136 -7.56 -4.86 6.21
CA TYR A 136 -7.12 -6.22 6.38
C TYR A 136 -5.95 -6.54 5.46
N ILE A 137 -4.96 -7.24 6.00
CA ILE A 137 -3.90 -7.89 5.25
C ILE A 137 -3.75 -9.32 5.74
N ILE A 138 -3.63 -10.26 4.79
CA ILE A 138 -3.11 -11.59 5.03
C ILE A 138 -2.03 -11.88 4.01
N ASP A 139 -0.89 -12.40 4.46
CA ASP A 139 0.24 -12.73 3.58
C ASP A 139 0.63 -14.21 3.63
N THR A 140 1.28 -14.66 2.58
CA THR A 140 1.99 -15.93 2.52
C THR A 140 3.49 -15.73 2.48
N ARG A 141 4.27 -16.68 3.00
CA ARG A 141 5.75 -16.61 2.99
C ARG A 141 6.36 -17.91 2.50
N ARG A 142 7.23 -17.83 1.48
CA ARG A 142 7.96 -18.94 0.91
C ARG A 142 9.34 -18.49 0.43
N LYS A 143 10.24 -19.48 0.16
CA LYS A 143 11.58 -19.21 -0.38
C LYS A 143 11.77 -19.69 -1.80
N ASP A 144 10.86 -20.48 -2.30
CA ASP A 144 10.84 -21.10 -3.61
C ASP A 144 9.61 -20.63 -4.42
N ASN A 145 9.63 -20.90 -5.72
CA ASN A 145 8.57 -20.51 -6.65
C ASN A 145 8.21 -19.00 -6.55
N CYS A 146 9.21 -18.17 -6.28
CA CYS A 146 9.05 -16.73 -6.34
C CYS A 146 8.82 -16.32 -7.80
N ARG A 147 7.72 -15.62 -8.05
CA ARG A 147 7.47 -15.06 -9.38
C ARG A 147 8.35 -13.83 -9.53
N LYS A 148 9.13 -13.84 -10.57
CA LYS A 148 9.88 -12.67 -11.04
C LYS A 148 9.00 -11.80 -11.90
#